data_9a13ec66f7136ec7eea3df5c1fdf0cb7
#
_entry.id   9a13ec66f7136ec7eea3df5c1fdf0cb7
#
_cell.length_a   1.000
_cell.length_b   1.000
_cell.length_c   1.000
_cell.angle_alpha   90.00
_cell.angle_beta   90.00
_cell.angle_gamma   90.00
#
_symmetry.space_group_name_H-M   'P 1'
#
loop_
_entity.id
_entity.type
_entity.pdbx_description
1 polymer ?
#
loop_
_entity_poly.entity_id
_entity_poly.type
_entity_poly.pdbx_seq_one_letter_code
_entity_poly.pdbx_strand_id
1 'polypeptide(L)'
;MTDMELLDILGGVKGKYILEAQKMREGRKKAPRFRYVRQLAAVIALILILAIFLNTAPGAAAVEYVKEKVASLIETLFPPKKMSMDIEGLPYEGDYAADGVEPQATAETPQPGFAIYYDVDNYTMVKDGDVTYIRPYQKPMTREEVLEAYGDYLSQLPDEERERQIDALMNPQPDTSLPTCEIEIVHLDMPYEDAASQERAELETRWEIQEHTETNRITFSMYSGSEWNSPLEVRDYVSDEQSGCFRIIRRFFMEAAEGHGVRFAAMVDTFAVIQPPKNGE
;
A
#
# COMPACT_ATOMS: atom_id res chain seq x y z
N MET A 1 -16.61 24.78 13.89
CA MET A 1 -16.12 23.61 14.66
C MET A 1 -14.63 23.82 14.83
N THR A 2 -14.13 23.89 16.04
CA THR A 2 -12.69 24.06 16.31
C THR A 2 -12.03 22.68 16.36
N ASP A 3 -10.71 22.62 16.04
CA ASP A 3 -9.93 21.37 16.05
C ASP A 3 -10.03 20.57 17.37
N MET A 4 -10.40 21.25 18.46
CA MET A 4 -10.64 20.64 19.77
C MET A 4 -11.99 19.92 19.90
N GLU A 5 -13.01 20.34 19.19
CA GLU A 5 -14.32 19.68 19.19
C GLU A 5 -14.29 18.36 18.39
N LEU A 6 -13.42 18.28 17.38
CA LEU A 6 -13.17 17.06 16.62
C LEU A 6 -12.48 15.99 17.47
N LEU A 7 -11.61 16.41 18.37
CA LEU A 7 -10.86 15.52 19.29
C LEU A 7 -11.75 14.91 20.38
N ASP A 8 -12.80 15.63 20.82
CA ASP A 8 -13.76 15.12 21.80
C ASP A 8 -14.73 14.10 21.20
N ILE A 9 -14.98 14.18 19.88
CA ILE A 9 -15.86 13.25 19.15
C ILE A 9 -15.18 11.91 18.86
N LEU A 10 -13.86 11.90 18.70
CA LEU A 10 -13.04 10.69 18.46
C LEU A 10 -12.72 9.89 19.75
N GLY A 11 -13.48 10.16 20.82
CA GLY A 11 -13.63 9.36 22.04
C GLY A 11 -12.40 8.62 22.55
N GLY A 12 -11.27 9.30 22.73
CA GLY A 12 -10.15 8.70 23.46
C GLY A 12 -8.79 8.70 22.77
N VAL A 13 -8.71 9.01 21.50
CA VAL A 13 -7.40 9.24 20.87
C VAL A 13 -6.79 10.47 21.54
N LYS A 14 -5.82 10.26 22.42
CA LYS A 14 -5.16 11.35 23.13
C LYS A 14 -4.58 12.29 22.08
N GLY A 15 -5.06 13.54 22.03
CA GLY A 15 -4.62 14.58 21.07
C GLY A 15 -3.10 14.78 20.95
N LYS A 16 -2.37 14.22 21.92
CA LYS A 16 -0.91 14.06 21.94
C LYS A 16 -0.41 13.30 20.69
N TYR A 17 -1.08 12.25 20.24
CA TYR A 17 -0.62 11.43 19.10
C TYR A 17 -0.86 12.10 17.75
N ILE A 18 -1.96 12.84 17.62
CA ILE A 18 -2.23 13.64 16.41
C ILE A 18 -1.21 14.79 16.30
N LEU A 19 -0.90 15.46 17.43
CA LEU A 19 0.12 16.51 17.47
C LEU A 19 1.55 15.97 17.28
N GLU A 20 1.87 14.76 17.75
CA GLU A 20 3.14 14.10 17.48
C GLU A 20 3.26 13.65 16.02
N ALA A 21 2.22 13.10 15.42
CA ALA A 21 2.19 12.79 14.01
C ALA A 21 2.38 14.04 13.13
N GLN A 22 1.71 15.14 13.46
CA GLN A 22 1.94 16.44 12.81
C GLN A 22 3.38 16.96 13.01
N LYS A 23 3.94 16.88 14.21
CA LYS A 23 5.32 17.30 14.47
C LYS A 23 6.35 16.42 13.76
N MET A 24 6.12 15.11 13.63
CA MET A 24 6.96 14.23 12.82
C MET A 24 6.89 14.57 11.34
N ARG A 25 5.72 15.00 10.85
CA ARG A 25 5.52 15.47 9.49
C ARG A 25 6.24 16.80 9.21
N GLU A 26 6.19 17.75 10.15
CA GLU A 26 6.87 19.05 10.04
C GLU A 26 8.38 18.97 10.27
N GLY A 27 8.85 18.00 11.04
CA GLY A 27 10.28 17.78 11.34
C GLY A 27 11.05 17.06 10.25
N ARG A 28 10.41 16.52 9.22
CA ARG A 28 11.10 15.95 8.05
C ARG A 28 11.75 17.06 7.23
N LYS A 29 13.02 17.39 7.56
CA LYS A 29 13.89 18.14 6.68
C LYS A 29 13.86 17.47 5.31
N LYS A 30 13.42 18.21 4.27
CA LYS A 30 13.43 17.78 2.86
C LYS A 30 14.76 17.11 2.58
N ALA A 31 14.79 15.79 2.50
CA ALA A 31 15.96 15.07 2.06
C ALA A 31 16.29 15.54 0.63
N PRO A 32 17.54 15.74 0.29
CA PRO A 32 17.91 16.33 -0.99
C PRO A 32 17.42 15.42 -2.12
N ARG A 33 16.42 15.86 -2.87
CA ARG A 33 15.82 15.20 -4.05
C ARG A 33 16.87 14.73 -5.08
N PHE A 34 18.07 15.27 -5.04
CA PHE A 34 19.16 15.00 -5.99
C PHE A 34 19.74 13.56 -5.93
N ARG A 35 19.62 12.84 -4.81
CA ARG A 35 20.12 11.45 -4.75
C ARG A 35 19.19 10.48 -5.48
N TYR A 36 17.90 10.68 -5.40
CA TYR A 36 16.91 9.85 -6.08
C TYR A 36 16.92 10.05 -7.60
N VAL A 37 17.14 11.26 -8.07
CA VAL A 37 17.24 11.56 -9.51
C VAL A 37 18.43 10.86 -10.18
N ARG A 38 19.56 10.72 -9.50
CA ARG A 38 20.72 9.96 -10.03
C ARG A 38 20.46 8.45 -10.03
N GLN A 39 19.76 7.93 -9.05
CA GLN A 39 19.36 6.52 -9.02
C GLN A 39 18.31 6.25 -10.11
N LEU A 40 17.32 7.13 -10.26
CA LEU A 40 16.31 7.06 -11.31
C LEU A 40 16.94 7.09 -12.71
N ALA A 41 17.92 7.96 -12.96
CA ALA A 41 18.63 8.03 -14.24
C ALA A 41 19.42 6.76 -14.56
N ALA A 42 19.99 6.09 -13.54
CA ALA A 42 20.67 4.81 -13.72
C ALA A 42 19.70 3.67 -14.09
N VAL A 43 18.48 3.71 -13.56
CA VAL A 43 17.39 2.77 -13.89
C VAL A 43 16.95 2.93 -15.33
N ILE A 44 16.69 4.18 -15.73
CA ILE A 44 16.26 4.53 -17.09
C ILE A 44 17.34 4.06 -18.10
N ALA A 45 18.62 4.30 -17.82
CA ALA A 45 19.70 3.83 -18.67
C ALA A 45 19.77 2.29 -18.79
N LEU A 46 19.50 1.57 -17.71
CA LEU A 46 19.53 0.10 -17.72
C LEU A 46 18.31 -0.49 -18.46
N ILE A 47 17.13 0.11 -18.31
CA ILE A 47 15.91 -0.25 -19.05
C ILE A 47 16.08 0.02 -20.54
N LEU A 48 16.73 1.12 -20.93
CA LEU A 48 17.05 1.42 -22.33
C LEU A 48 18.01 0.38 -22.95
N ILE A 49 19.02 -0.05 -22.22
CA ILE A 49 19.93 -1.12 -22.67
C ILE A 49 19.17 -2.43 -22.85
N LEU A 50 18.23 -2.73 -21.96
CA LEU A 50 17.37 -3.91 -22.04
C LEU A 50 16.39 -3.85 -23.23
N ALA A 51 15.76 -2.69 -23.47
CA ALA A 51 14.84 -2.50 -24.61
C ALA A 51 15.55 -2.66 -25.98
N ILE A 52 16.80 -2.19 -26.10
CA ILE A 52 17.61 -2.41 -27.29
C ILE A 52 17.95 -3.91 -27.46
N PHE A 53 18.21 -4.63 -26.38
CA PHE A 53 18.47 -6.08 -26.42
C PHE A 53 17.23 -6.91 -26.79
N LEU A 54 16.03 -6.50 -26.33
CA LEU A 54 14.76 -7.18 -26.62
C LEU A 54 14.30 -7.05 -28.06
N ASN A 55 14.68 -5.97 -28.73
CA ASN A 55 14.37 -5.79 -30.16
C ASN A 55 15.22 -6.69 -31.09
N THR A 56 16.18 -7.45 -30.53
CA THR A 56 17.12 -8.30 -31.26
C THR A 56 17.03 -9.79 -30.93
N ALA A 57 16.12 -10.24 -30.03
CA ALA A 57 16.04 -11.63 -29.58
C ALA A 57 14.66 -12.28 -29.85
N PRO A 58 14.59 -13.50 -30.41
CA PRO A 58 13.33 -14.19 -30.63
C PRO A 58 12.85 -14.95 -29.37
N GLY A 59 11.57 -14.80 -29.02
CA GLY A 59 10.84 -15.82 -28.30
C GLY A 59 10.55 -15.61 -26.81
N ALA A 60 9.60 -16.38 -26.32
CA ALA A 60 9.05 -16.39 -24.97
C ALA A 60 10.08 -16.51 -23.82
N ALA A 61 11.22 -17.17 -24.08
CA ALA A 61 12.31 -17.29 -23.11
C ALA A 61 12.98 -15.94 -22.76
N ALA A 62 12.96 -14.98 -23.68
CA ALA A 62 13.47 -13.64 -23.41
C ALA A 62 12.54 -12.84 -22.46
N VAL A 63 11.23 -13.08 -22.54
CA VAL A 63 10.25 -12.42 -21.68
C VAL A 63 10.37 -12.90 -20.23
N GLU A 64 10.58 -14.18 -20.02
CA GLU A 64 10.76 -14.75 -18.68
C GLU A 64 12.07 -14.29 -18.03
N TYR A 65 13.15 -14.26 -18.80
CA TYR A 65 14.43 -13.70 -18.36
C TYR A 65 14.35 -12.20 -18.02
N VAL A 66 13.52 -11.44 -18.75
CA VAL A 66 13.28 -10.02 -18.49
C VAL A 66 12.49 -9.84 -17.21
N LYS A 67 11.44 -10.63 -16.98
CA LYS A 67 10.69 -10.61 -15.72
C LYS A 67 11.55 -10.86 -14.49
N GLU A 68 12.43 -11.88 -14.54
CA GLU A 68 13.39 -12.11 -13.46
C GLU A 68 14.37 -10.94 -13.27
N LYS A 69 14.83 -10.33 -14.37
CA LYS A 69 15.77 -9.22 -14.32
C LYS A 69 15.13 -7.93 -13.81
N VAL A 70 13.87 -7.67 -14.12
CA VAL A 70 13.17 -6.47 -13.66
C VAL A 70 12.73 -6.62 -12.20
N ALA A 71 12.28 -7.79 -11.77
CA ALA A 71 12.09 -8.08 -10.35
C ALA A 71 13.37 -7.86 -9.54
N SER A 72 14.52 -8.37 -10.05
CA SER A 72 15.84 -8.10 -9.50
C SER A 72 16.24 -6.61 -9.51
N LEU A 73 15.66 -5.82 -10.40
CA LEU A 73 15.91 -4.39 -10.53
C LEU A 73 15.12 -3.59 -9.50
N ILE A 74 13.85 -3.92 -9.32
CA ILE A 74 13.01 -3.35 -8.24
C ILE A 74 13.68 -3.63 -6.90
N GLU A 75 14.10 -4.86 -6.66
CA GLU A 75 14.80 -5.26 -5.44
C GLU A 75 16.14 -4.52 -5.24
N THR A 76 16.85 -4.21 -6.34
CA THR A 76 18.10 -3.44 -6.29
C THR A 76 17.86 -1.96 -6.03
N LEU A 77 16.79 -1.40 -6.56
CA LEU A 77 16.47 0.02 -6.44
C LEU A 77 15.70 0.34 -5.17
N PHE A 78 14.89 -0.60 -4.75
CA PHE A 78 14.04 -0.54 -3.56
C PHE A 78 14.38 -1.73 -2.66
N PRO A 79 15.59 -1.76 -2.04
CA PRO A 79 16.00 -2.87 -1.19
C PRO A 79 15.05 -3.02 0.00
N PRO A 80 14.81 -4.25 0.47
CA PRO A 80 14.02 -4.48 1.68
C PRO A 80 14.50 -3.62 2.84
N LYS A 81 13.58 -3.09 3.61
CA LYS A 81 13.87 -2.21 4.75
C LYS A 81 13.02 -2.55 5.94
N LYS A 82 13.55 -2.30 7.14
CA LYS A 82 12.75 -2.30 8.36
C LYS A 82 12.09 -0.93 8.54
N MET A 83 10.82 -0.93 8.87
CA MET A 83 10.10 0.28 9.24
C MET A 83 9.59 0.15 10.66
N SER A 84 9.83 1.19 11.46
CA SER A 84 9.32 1.30 12.82
C SER A 84 8.15 2.26 12.84
N MET A 85 7.07 1.87 13.49
CA MET A 85 5.88 2.69 13.70
C MET A 85 5.28 2.38 15.07
N ASP A 86 4.42 3.27 15.53
CA ASP A 86 3.64 3.07 16.74
C ASP A 86 2.24 2.56 16.33
N ILE A 87 1.91 1.36 16.73
CA ILE A 87 0.63 0.74 16.46
C ILE A 87 -0.04 0.48 17.81
N GLU A 88 -1.23 1.05 17.99
CA GLU A 88 -1.99 0.92 19.22
C GLU A 88 -1.21 1.31 20.48
N GLY A 89 -0.29 2.27 20.35
CA GLY A 89 0.58 2.72 21.45
C GLY A 89 1.75 1.79 21.77
N LEU A 90 1.98 0.78 20.94
CA LEU A 90 3.11 -0.14 21.04
C LEU A 90 4.08 0.08 19.88
N PRO A 91 5.40 0.13 20.12
CA PRO A 91 6.37 0.19 19.05
C PRO A 91 6.33 -1.11 18.23
N TYR A 92 6.15 -0.98 16.94
CA TYR A 92 6.17 -2.07 15.99
C TYR A 92 7.31 -1.88 14.99
N GLU A 93 8.06 -2.93 14.72
CA GLU A 93 9.09 -2.97 13.69
C GLU A 93 8.74 -4.09 12.70
N GLY A 94 8.41 -3.72 11.46
CA GLY A 94 8.03 -4.65 10.39
C GLY A 94 9.06 -4.72 9.28
N ASP A 95 9.16 -5.87 8.63
CA ASP A 95 9.96 -6.06 7.43
C ASP A 95 9.14 -5.67 6.20
N TYR A 96 9.68 -4.73 5.41
CA TYR A 96 9.04 -4.17 4.23
C TYR A 96 9.85 -4.50 2.98
N ALA A 97 9.18 -5.06 1.98
CA ALA A 97 9.73 -5.25 0.64
C ALA A 97 8.95 -4.45 -0.38
N ALA A 98 9.62 -3.99 -1.43
CA ALA A 98 8.99 -3.30 -2.54
C ALA A 98 8.50 -4.29 -3.58
N ASP A 99 7.29 -4.09 -4.07
CA ASP A 99 6.73 -4.70 -5.27
C ASP A 99 5.90 -3.64 -6.01
N GLY A 100 5.38 -3.95 -7.19
CA GLY A 100 4.63 -2.99 -7.97
C GLY A 100 4.23 -3.50 -9.33
N VAL A 101 3.92 -2.56 -10.22
CA VAL A 101 3.59 -2.80 -11.62
C VAL A 101 4.63 -2.13 -12.48
N GLU A 102 5.21 -2.89 -13.42
CA GLU A 102 6.18 -2.37 -14.38
C GLU A 102 5.52 -1.43 -15.39
N PRO A 103 6.23 -0.37 -15.82
CA PRO A 103 5.75 0.48 -16.89
C PRO A 103 5.64 -0.32 -18.19
N GLN A 104 4.57 -0.11 -18.94
CA GLN A 104 4.33 -0.77 -20.23
C GLN A 104 4.82 0.12 -21.37
N ALA A 105 6.07 -0.08 -21.80
CA ALA A 105 6.67 0.70 -22.90
C ALA A 105 6.21 0.28 -24.29
N THR A 106 5.66 -0.94 -24.44
CA THR A 106 5.28 -1.54 -25.73
C THR A 106 3.80 -1.31 -26.10
N ALA A 107 3.02 -0.68 -25.25
CA ALA A 107 1.65 -0.30 -25.55
C ALA A 107 1.62 0.83 -26.60
N GLU A 108 0.52 0.96 -27.35
CA GLU A 108 0.32 2.09 -28.27
C GLU A 108 0.44 3.44 -27.53
N THR A 109 0.01 3.46 -26.28
CA THR A 109 0.28 4.54 -25.32
C THR A 109 1.10 3.95 -24.17
N PRO A 110 2.36 4.38 -23.99
CA PRO A 110 3.19 3.93 -22.88
C PRO A 110 2.53 4.26 -21.55
N GLN A 111 2.35 3.25 -20.69
CA GLN A 111 1.72 3.43 -19.39
C GLN A 111 2.77 3.40 -18.29
N PRO A 112 2.70 4.33 -17.30
CA PRO A 112 3.57 4.30 -16.15
C PRO A 112 3.29 3.09 -15.27
N GLY A 113 4.33 2.63 -14.57
CA GLY A 113 4.22 1.67 -13.50
C GLY A 113 4.31 2.35 -12.13
N PHE A 114 4.34 1.54 -11.09
CA PHE A 114 4.57 2.02 -9.74
C PHE A 114 5.37 1.01 -8.91
N ALA A 115 5.98 1.49 -7.84
CA ALA A 115 6.52 0.67 -6.76
C ALA A 115 5.97 1.16 -5.42
N ILE A 116 5.73 0.21 -4.52
CA ILE A 116 5.28 0.48 -3.15
C ILE A 116 5.94 -0.52 -2.21
N TYR A 117 6.39 -0.05 -1.05
CA TYR A 117 6.82 -0.95 0.02
C TYR A 117 5.62 -1.39 0.84
N TYR A 118 5.51 -2.69 1.10
CA TYR A 118 4.50 -3.24 1.99
C TYR A 118 5.12 -4.22 2.99
N ASP A 119 4.47 -4.38 4.13
CA ASP A 119 4.85 -5.28 5.20
C ASP A 119 4.58 -6.72 4.78
N VAL A 120 5.63 -7.44 4.37
CA VAL A 120 5.53 -8.79 3.79
C VAL A 120 5.16 -9.87 4.80
N ASP A 121 5.28 -9.58 6.08
CA ASP A 121 4.91 -10.52 7.15
C ASP A 121 3.40 -10.54 7.38
N ASN A 122 2.72 -9.42 7.14
CA ASN A 122 1.30 -9.26 7.45
C ASN A 122 0.41 -9.04 6.22
N TYR A 123 0.98 -8.80 5.03
CA TYR A 123 0.23 -8.48 3.82
C TYR A 123 0.76 -9.21 2.60
N THR A 124 -0.10 -9.39 1.63
CA THR A 124 0.25 -9.89 0.29
C THR A 124 -0.24 -8.94 -0.78
N MET A 125 0.55 -8.81 -1.86
CA MET A 125 0.15 -8.08 -3.05
C MET A 125 -0.44 -9.04 -4.08
N VAL A 126 -1.63 -8.72 -4.59
CA VAL A 126 -2.36 -9.50 -5.58
C VAL A 126 -2.75 -8.60 -6.75
N LYS A 127 -2.44 -9.01 -7.97
CA LYS A 127 -2.83 -8.31 -9.20
C LYS A 127 -4.04 -9.01 -9.81
N ASP A 128 -5.09 -8.23 -10.08
CA ASP A 128 -6.32 -8.70 -10.72
C ASP A 128 -6.67 -7.76 -11.88
N GLY A 129 -6.28 -8.15 -13.09
CA GLY A 129 -6.33 -7.29 -14.27
C GLY A 129 -5.47 -6.04 -14.09
N ASP A 130 -6.11 -4.87 -14.22
CA ASP A 130 -5.47 -3.56 -14.10
C ASP A 130 -5.47 -3.04 -12.65
N VAL A 131 -6.02 -3.81 -11.72
CA VAL A 131 -6.12 -3.44 -10.31
C VAL A 131 -5.11 -4.24 -9.48
N THR A 132 -4.38 -3.56 -8.62
CA THR A 132 -3.49 -4.19 -7.64
C THR A 132 -4.06 -4.02 -6.25
N TYR A 133 -4.09 -5.10 -5.48
CA TYR A 133 -4.56 -5.12 -4.10
C TYR A 133 -3.41 -5.46 -3.16
N ILE A 134 -3.34 -4.77 -2.01
CA ILE A 134 -2.53 -5.21 -0.87
C ILE A 134 -3.52 -5.56 0.25
N ARG A 135 -3.52 -6.82 0.65
CA ARG A 135 -4.50 -7.39 1.59
C ARG A 135 -3.80 -8.02 2.79
N PRO A 136 -4.41 -7.96 3.98
CA PRO A 136 -3.93 -8.72 5.11
C PRO A 136 -3.73 -10.20 4.74
N TYR A 137 -2.62 -10.73 5.16
CA TYR A 137 -2.24 -12.11 4.93
C TYR A 137 -1.80 -12.73 6.24
N GLN A 138 -2.50 -13.77 6.64
CA GLN A 138 -2.08 -14.59 7.76
C GLN A 138 -1.30 -15.77 7.20
N LYS A 139 0.01 -15.81 7.49
CA LYS A 139 0.87 -16.89 7.04
C LYS A 139 0.40 -18.22 7.68
N PRO A 140 0.13 -19.26 6.86
CA PRO A 140 -0.15 -20.58 7.39
C PRO A 140 1.02 -21.08 8.26
N MET A 141 0.72 -21.58 9.43
CA MET A 141 1.71 -22.16 10.34
C MET A 141 1.76 -23.68 10.15
N THR A 142 2.93 -24.26 10.31
CA THR A 142 3.04 -25.71 10.46
C THR A 142 2.48 -26.13 11.82
N ARG A 143 2.07 -27.39 11.96
CA ARG A 143 1.59 -27.91 13.25
C ARG A 143 2.63 -27.74 14.37
N GLU A 144 3.91 -27.88 14.04
CA GLU A 144 5.01 -27.70 14.99
C GLU A 144 5.10 -26.27 15.48
N GLU A 145 5.06 -25.28 14.56
CA GLU A 145 5.03 -23.87 14.90
C GLU A 145 3.81 -23.48 15.75
N VAL A 146 2.63 -24.03 15.43
CA VAL A 146 1.41 -23.82 16.23
C VAL A 146 1.58 -24.34 17.64
N LEU A 147 2.12 -25.55 17.80
CA LEU A 147 2.32 -26.14 19.12
C LEU A 147 3.42 -25.44 19.91
N GLU A 148 4.46 -24.93 19.26
CA GLU A 148 5.51 -24.14 19.89
C GLU A 148 4.96 -22.80 20.39
N ALA A 149 4.21 -22.07 19.55
CA ALA A 149 3.71 -20.74 19.85
C ALA A 149 2.52 -20.74 20.82
N TYR A 150 1.60 -21.72 20.69
CA TYR A 150 0.31 -21.72 21.38
C TYR A 150 0.08 -22.98 22.25
N GLY A 151 1.08 -23.85 22.42
CA GLY A 151 0.94 -25.14 23.10
C GLY A 151 0.35 -25.06 24.50
N ASP A 152 0.77 -24.09 25.30
CA ASP A 152 0.26 -23.90 26.68
C ASP A 152 -1.23 -23.51 26.67
N TYR A 153 -1.68 -22.67 25.77
CA TYR A 153 -3.09 -22.31 25.59
C TYR A 153 -3.89 -23.51 25.08
N LEU A 154 -3.41 -24.14 24.02
CA LEU A 154 -4.08 -25.29 23.39
C LEU A 154 -4.24 -26.47 24.31
N SER A 155 -3.31 -26.68 25.24
CA SER A 155 -3.38 -27.77 26.22
C SER A 155 -4.55 -27.63 27.22
N GLN A 156 -5.10 -26.41 27.36
CA GLN A 156 -6.22 -26.13 28.25
C GLN A 156 -7.58 -26.35 27.57
N LEU A 157 -7.60 -26.55 26.24
CA LEU A 157 -8.81 -26.78 25.48
C LEU A 157 -9.20 -28.26 25.43
N PRO A 158 -10.51 -28.60 25.32
CA PRO A 158 -10.97 -29.93 24.96
C PRO A 158 -10.33 -30.39 23.63
N ASP A 159 -10.11 -31.70 23.48
CA ASP A 159 -9.40 -32.25 22.32
C ASP A 159 -9.97 -31.80 20.96
N GLU A 160 -11.31 -31.81 20.84
CA GLU A 160 -11.99 -31.41 19.60
C GLU A 160 -11.81 -29.89 19.30
N GLU A 161 -11.85 -29.05 20.32
CA GLU A 161 -11.63 -27.61 20.18
C GLU A 161 -10.17 -27.31 19.84
N ARG A 162 -9.24 -28.04 20.49
CA ARG A 162 -7.80 -27.94 20.23
C ARG A 162 -7.48 -28.22 18.77
N GLU A 163 -7.98 -29.35 18.22
CA GLU A 163 -7.74 -29.69 16.82
C GLU A 163 -8.35 -28.67 15.86
N ARG A 164 -9.54 -28.12 16.16
CA ARG A 164 -10.13 -27.03 15.36
C ARG A 164 -9.25 -25.77 15.36
N GLN A 165 -8.72 -25.39 16.53
CA GLN A 165 -7.84 -24.22 16.62
C GLN A 165 -6.52 -24.44 15.89
N ILE A 166 -5.94 -25.62 16.00
CA ILE A 166 -4.73 -26.00 15.24
C ILE A 166 -5.02 -25.92 13.74
N ASP A 167 -6.11 -26.52 13.26
CA ASP A 167 -6.47 -26.48 11.84
C ASP A 167 -6.70 -25.05 11.33
N ALA A 168 -7.36 -24.20 12.11
CA ALA A 168 -7.58 -22.81 11.77
C ALA A 168 -6.28 -22.00 11.65
N LEU A 169 -5.28 -22.27 12.49
CA LEU A 169 -3.97 -21.61 12.40
C LEU A 169 -3.09 -22.17 11.27
N MET A 170 -3.26 -23.46 10.94
CA MET A 170 -2.59 -24.08 9.80
C MET A 170 -3.20 -23.67 8.46
N ASN A 171 -4.50 -23.39 8.43
CA ASN A 171 -5.27 -23.04 7.24
C ASN A 171 -6.10 -21.76 7.48
N PRO A 172 -5.44 -20.62 7.72
CA PRO A 172 -6.16 -19.39 8.05
C PRO A 172 -7.07 -18.98 6.89
N GLN A 173 -8.32 -18.71 7.22
CA GLN A 173 -9.30 -18.19 6.28
C GLN A 173 -9.58 -16.72 6.60
N PRO A 174 -9.77 -15.87 5.57
CA PRO A 174 -10.19 -14.50 5.83
C PRO A 174 -11.48 -14.46 6.63
N ASP A 175 -11.53 -13.64 7.67
CA ASP A 175 -12.76 -13.41 8.42
C ASP A 175 -13.71 -12.54 7.60
N THR A 176 -14.68 -13.17 6.95
CA THR A 176 -15.68 -12.48 6.11
C THR A 176 -16.77 -11.79 6.92
N SER A 177 -16.78 -11.91 8.25
CA SER A 177 -17.69 -11.19 9.13
C SER A 177 -17.25 -9.75 9.40
N LEU A 178 -15.95 -9.46 9.19
CA LEU A 178 -15.38 -8.12 9.35
C LEU A 178 -15.44 -7.33 8.03
N PRO A 179 -15.53 -5.99 8.11
CA PRO A 179 -15.36 -5.16 6.93
C PRO A 179 -13.97 -5.34 6.30
N THR A 180 -13.92 -5.20 4.98
CA THR A 180 -12.68 -5.39 4.21
C THR A 180 -11.60 -4.40 4.65
N CYS A 181 -10.38 -4.92 4.90
CA CYS A 181 -9.18 -4.13 5.06
C CYS A 181 -8.28 -4.38 3.84
N GLU A 182 -8.03 -3.35 3.01
CA GLU A 182 -7.18 -3.49 1.82
C GLU A 182 -6.69 -2.13 1.31
N ILE A 183 -5.61 -2.17 0.54
CA ILE A 183 -5.23 -1.09 -0.37
C ILE A 183 -5.57 -1.56 -1.78
N GLU A 184 -6.28 -0.72 -2.55
CA GLU A 184 -6.55 -0.90 -3.98
C GLU A 184 -5.78 0.16 -4.76
N ILE A 185 -5.07 -0.23 -5.81
CA ILE A 185 -4.29 0.68 -6.66
C ILE A 185 -4.70 0.43 -8.10
N VAL A 186 -5.11 1.51 -8.79
CA VAL A 186 -5.47 1.47 -10.22
C VAL A 186 -4.93 2.71 -10.93
N HIS A 187 -4.46 2.53 -12.16
CA HIS A 187 -4.13 3.64 -13.06
C HIS A 187 -5.38 4.13 -13.79
N LEU A 188 -5.55 5.44 -13.90
CA LEU A 188 -6.63 6.11 -14.62
C LEU A 188 -6.05 6.98 -15.73
N ASP A 189 -6.60 6.88 -16.93
CA ASP A 189 -6.18 7.67 -18.10
C ASP A 189 -6.82 9.08 -18.08
N MET A 190 -6.70 9.77 -16.96
CA MET A 190 -7.16 11.15 -16.78
C MET A 190 -6.35 11.86 -15.68
N PRO A 191 -6.22 13.21 -15.74
CA PRO A 191 -5.53 13.99 -14.71
C PRO A 191 -6.12 13.74 -13.31
N TYR A 192 -5.27 13.79 -12.29
CA TYR A 192 -5.67 13.51 -10.91
C TYR A 192 -6.72 14.48 -10.36
N GLU A 193 -6.71 15.75 -10.81
CA GLU A 193 -7.72 16.73 -10.45
C GLU A 193 -9.09 16.39 -11.03
N ASP A 194 -9.11 15.90 -12.28
CA ASP A 194 -10.34 15.50 -12.96
C ASP A 194 -10.93 14.24 -12.33
N ALA A 195 -10.07 13.24 -12.05
CA ALA A 195 -10.47 12.01 -11.36
C ALA A 195 -11.06 12.29 -9.98
N ALA A 196 -10.39 13.12 -9.17
CA ALA A 196 -10.86 13.52 -7.86
C ALA A 196 -12.20 14.28 -7.95
N SER A 197 -12.31 15.22 -8.87
CA SER A 197 -13.53 16.02 -9.06
C SER A 197 -14.72 15.18 -9.51
N GLN A 198 -14.50 14.22 -10.41
CA GLN A 198 -15.55 13.33 -10.91
C GLN A 198 -16.09 12.42 -9.80
N GLU A 199 -15.22 11.82 -9.00
CA GLU A 199 -15.64 10.92 -7.93
C GLU A 199 -16.23 11.67 -6.72
N ARG A 200 -15.78 12.90 -6.46
CA ARG A 200 -16.23 13.71 -5.33
C ARG A 200 -17.76 13.83 -5.26
N ALA A 201 -18.39 14.17 -6.39
CA ALA A 201 -19.84 14.38 -6.42
C ALA A 201 -20.64 13.12 -6.01
N GLU A 202 -20.14 11.93 -6.35
CA GLU A 202 -20.73 10.66 -5.93
C GLU A 202 -20.43 10.38 -4.46
N LEU A 203 -19.21 10.60 -4.02
CA LEU A 203 -18.76 10.33 -2.66
C LEU A 203 -19.48 11.19 -1.62
N GLU A 204 -19.69 12.48 -1.89
CA GLU A 204 -20.41 13.42 -1.01
C GLU A 204 -21.86 13.00 -0.75
N THR A 205 -22.43 12.13 -1.57
CA THR A 205 -23.78 11.58 -1.31
C THR A 205 -23.82 10.54 -0.20
N ARG A 206 -22.68 9.96 0.15
CA ARG A 206 -22.57 8.82 1.10
C ARG A 206 -21.64 9.09 2.28
N TRP A 207 -20.71 10.04 2.12
CA TRP A 207 -19.60 10.24 3.03
C TRP A 207 -19.44 11.72 3.39
N GLU A 208 -18.98 11.98 4.61
CA GLU A 208 -18.38 13.25 4.94
C GLU A 208 -16.93 13.23 4.49
N ILE A 209 -16.54 14.15 3.58
CA ILE A 209 -15.22 14.18 2.96
C ILE A 209 -14.36 15.25 3.62
N GLN A 210 -13.19 14.86 4.08
CA GLN A 210 -12.10 15.78 4.40
C GLN A 210 -11.06 15.73 3.29
N GLU A 211 -10.88 16.86 2.60
CA GLU A 211 -9.92 16.97 1.50
C GLU A 211 -8.59 17.55 1.99
N HIS A 212 -7.51 16.97 1.51
CA HIS A 212 -6.16 17.49 1.64
C HIS A 212 -5.49 17.48 0.28
N THR A 213 -4.95 18.65 -0.15
CA THR A 213 -4.29 18.80 -1.44
C THR A 213 -2.81 19.12 -1.24
N GLU A 214 -1.97 18.34 -1.88
CA GLU A 214 -0.53 18.54 -1.98
C GLU A 214 -0.12 18.68 -3.46
N THR A 215 1.14 19.00 -3.72
CA THR A 215 1.65 19.01 -5.11
C THR A 215 1.55 17.59 -5.70
N ASN A 216 0.84 17.47 -6.83
CA ASN A 216 0.63 16.19 -7.55
C ASN A 216 -0.18 15.13 -6.80
N ARG A 217 -0.92 15.51 -5.74
CA ARG A 217 -1.74 14.58 -4.98
C ARG A 217 -2.94 15.27 -4.35
N ILE A 218 -4.12 14.66 -4.47
CA ILE A 218 -5.33 14.99 -3.72
C ILE A 218 -5.70 13.78 -2.88
N THR A 219 -6.00 14.01 -1.60
CA THR A 219 -6.41 12.96 -0.66
C THR A 219 -7.80 13.27 -0.11
N PHE A 220 -8.71 12.31 -0.20
CA PHE A 220 -10.01 12.32 0.45
C PHE A 220 -9.99 11.35 1.62
N SER A 221 -10.28 11.84 2.82
CA SER A 221 -10.51 11.01 4.00
C SER A 221 -12.00 11.00 4.30
N MET A 222 -12.59 9.82 4.42
CA MET A 222 -14.02 9.60 4.49
C MET A 222 -14.37 8.63 5.60
N TYR A 223 -15.47 8.93 6.32
CA TYR A 223 -16.01 8.07 7.36
C TYR A 223 -17.53 8.10 7.33
N SER A 224 -18.18 7.02 7.72
CA SER A 224 -19.64 6.89 7.68
C SER A 224 -20.30 6.76 9.06
N GLY A 225 -19.54 6.79 10.14
CA GLY A 225 -20.06 6.64 11.49
C GLY A 225 -18.97 6.53 12.54
N SER A 226 -19.38 6.31 13.80
CA SER A 226 -18.50 6.19 14.96
C SER A 226 -18.54 4.82 15.64
N GLU A 227 -19.26 3.87 15.06
CA GLU A 227 -19.28 2.49 15.57
C GLU A 227 -17.94 1.80 15.27
N TRP A 228 -17.58 0.83 16.09
CA TRP A 228 -16.30 0.10 15.97
C TRP A 228 -16.09 -0.50 14.56
N ASN A 229 -17.16 -0.92 13.89
CA ASN A 229 -17.15 -1.49 12.55
C ASN A 229 -17.50 -0.50 11.44
N SER A 230 -17.63 0.80 11.76
CA SER A 230 -17.91 1.83 10.75
C SER A 230 -16.79 1.87 9.71
N PRO A 231 -17.14 1.80 8.41
CA PRO A 231 -16.13 1.82 7.36
C PRO A 231 -15.45 3.18 7.29
N LEU A 232 -14.15 3.11 7.07
CA LEU A 232 -13.26 4.23 6.78
C LEU A 232 -12.63 4.01 5.41
N GLU A 233 -12.59 5.05 4.61
CA GLU A 233 -11.93 5.01 3.30
C GLU A 233 -11.07 6.26 3.12
N VAL A 234 -9.85 6.05 2.63
CA VAL A 234 -8.98 7.15 2.22
C VAL A 234 -8.59 6.93 0.77
N ARG A 235 -8.87 7.92 -0.09
CA ARG A 235 -8.51 7.89 -1.51
C ARG A 235 -7.44 8.91 -1.79
N ASP A 236 -6.37 8.46 -2.41
CA ASP A 236 -5.30 9.30 -2.91
C ASP A 236 -5.34 9.26 -4.44
N TYR A 237 -5.35 10.43 -5.05
CA TYR A 237 -5.19 10.62 -6.50
C TYR A 237 -3.82 11.21 -6.73
N VAL A 238 -2.91 10.42 -7.27
CA VAL A 238 -1.49 10.76 -7.44
C VAL A 238 -1.19 10.93 -8.92
N SER A 239 -0.72 12.10 -9.34
CA SER A 239 -0.31 12.33 -10.73
C SER A 239 0.72 11.31 -11.19
N ASP A 240 0.55 10.79 -12.39
CA ASP A 240 1.53 9.94 -13.06
C ASP A 240 2.67 10.74 -13.74
N GLU A 241 2.67 12.07 -13.55
CA GLU A 241 3.58 13.02 -14.19
C GLU A 241 3.45 13.11 -15.74
N GLN A 242 2.39 12.51 -16.30
CA GLN A 242 2.03 12.61 -17.72
C GLN A 242 0.60 13.17 -17.85
N SER A 243 -0.34 12.35 -18.27
CA SER A 243 -1.73 12.76 -18.50
C SER A 243 -2.73 11.94 -17.69
N GLY A 244 -2.24 10.98 -16.90
CA GLY A 244 -3.02 10.09 -16.06
C GLY A 244 -2.75 10.28 -14.57
N CYS A 245 -3.32 9.39 -13.77
CA CYS A 245 -3.06 9.33 -12.35
C CYS A 245 -3.21 7.91 -11.80
N PHE A 246 -2.63 7.67 -10.64
CA PHE A 246 -2.94 6.51 -9.83
C PHE A 246 -3.98 6.89 -8.78
N ARG A 247 -5.08 6.13 -8.72
CA ARG A 247 -6.02 6.15 -7.62
C ARG A 247 -5.63 5.04 -6.65
N ILE A 248 -5.38 5.41 -5.39
CA ILE A 248 -5.04 4.50 -4.31
C ILE A 248 -6.14 4.58 -3.26
N ILE A 249 -6.86 3.49 -3.03
CA ILE A 249 -7.94 3.43 -2.04
C ILE A 249 -7.48 2.57 -0.88
N ARG A 250 -7.47 3.13 0.32
CA ARG A 250 -7.26 2.43 1.58
C ARG A 250 -8.61 2.21 2.24
N ARG A 251 -9.03 0.96 2.39
CA ARG A 251 -10.27 0.58 3.08
C ARG A 251 -9.95 -0.10 4.38
N PHE A 252 -10.59 0.30 5.44
CA PHE A 252 -10.52 -0.32 6.76
C PHE A 252 -11.74 0.11 7.59
N PHE A 253 -11.87 -0.35 8.81
CA PHE A 253 -12.95 0.04 9.71
C PHE A 253 -12.40 0.72 10.96
N MET A 254 -13.25 1.35 11.76
CA MET A 254 -12.86 2.23 12.85
C MET A 254 -11.89 1.57 13.84
N GLU A 255 -12.18 0.35 14.32
CA GLU A 255 -11.31 -0.36 15.27
C GLU A 255 -9.98 -0.78 14.63
N ALA A 256 -9.96 -1.03 13.32
CA ALA A 256 -8.75 -1.38 12.58
C ALA A 256 -7.86 -0.17 12.22
N ALA A 257 -8.31 1.05 12.52
CA ALA A 257 -7.60 2.27 12.12
C ALA A 257 -6.22 2.38 12.77
N GLU A 258 -6.09 2.00 14.04
CA GLU A 258 -4.81 2.06 14.78
C GLU A 258 -3.82 0.98 14.33
N GLY A 259 -4.32 -0.15 13.81
CA GLY A 259 -3.51 -1.24 13.27
C GLY A 259 -3.31 -1.12 11.74
N HIS A 260 -4.32 -1.54 10.98
CA HIS A 260 -4.26 -1.53 9.51
C HIS A 260 -4.12 -0.12 8.93
N GLY A 261 -4.86 0.86 9.48
CA GLY A 261 -4.83 2.25 8.99
C GLY A 261 -3.43 2.86 9.05
N VAL A 262 -2.71 2.67 10.17
CA VAL A 262 -1.34 3.17 10.35
C VAL A 262 -0.38 2.49 9.38
N ARG A 263 -0.47 1.16 9.21
CA ARG A 263 0.36 0.42 8.26
C ARG A 263 0.08 0.83 6.83
N PHE A 264 -1.18 0.96 6.44
CA PHE A 264 -1.58 1.41 5.09
C PHE A 264 -1.06 2.83 4.79
N ALA A 265 -1.11 3.74 5.76
CA ALA A 265 -0.54 5.08 5.59
C ALA A 265 0.97 5.01 5.35
N ALA A 266 1.69 4.21 6.14
CA ALA A 266 3.12 4.02 5.99
C ALA A 266 3.51 3.39 4.65
N MET A 267 2.72 2.43 4.14
CA MET A 267 2.92 1.84 2.81
C MET A 267 2.69 2.88 1.71
N VAL A 268 1.56 3.59 1.72
CA VAL A 268 1.20 4.58 0.70
C VAL A 268 2.15 5.78 0.70
N ASP A 269 2.73 6.14 1.83
CA ASP A 269 3.80 7.15 1.90
C ASP A 269 5.09 6.75 1.14
N THR A 270 5.24 5.47 0.81
CA THR A 270 6.36 4.95 0.01
C THR A 270 6.05 4.83 -1.47
N PHE A 271 4.81 5.08 -1.89
CA PHE A 271 4.38 4.95 -3.27
C PHE A 271 5.21 5.83 -4.21
N ALA A 272 5.71 5.23 -5.28
CA ALA A 272 6.53 5.89 -6.29
C ALA A 272 6.06 5.52 -7.69
N VAL A 273 5.83 6.52 -8.53
CA VAL A 273 5.53 6.33 -9.96
C VAL A 273 6.80 5.99 -10.71
N ILE A 274 6.74 4.98 -11.57
CA ILE A 274 7.82 4.55 -12.45
C ILE A 274 7.43 4.88 -13.88
N GLN A 275 8.17 5.80 -14.49
CA GLN A 275 7.91 6.22 -15.87
C GLN A 275 8.37 5.17 -16.88
N PRO A 276 7.61 4.94 -17.98
CA PRO A 276 8.09 4.15 -19.08
C PRO A 276 9.34 4.81 -19.72
N PRO A 277 10.25 4.02 -20.29
CA PRO A 277 11.39 4.57 -21.01
C PRO A 277 10.89 5.44 -22.17
N LYS A 278 11.46 6.65 -22.32
CA LYS A 278 11.12 7.53 -23.42
C LYS A 278 11.60 6.88 -24.73
N ASN A 279 10.65 6.67 -25.67
CA ASN A 279 11.00 6.17 -26.99
C ASN A 279 11.94 7.17 -27.68
N GLY A 280 13.18 6.78 -27.89
CA GLY A 280 14.11 7.50 -28.78
C GLY A 280 15.26 8.25 -28.13
N GLU A 281 15.64 7.99 -26.90
CA GLU A 281 16.95 8.41 -26.36
C GLU A 281 17.88 7.22 -26.13
#